data_bc2b611bd5e5ed80da9c771c2982bd18
#
_entry.id   bc2b611bd5e5ed80da9c771c2982bd18
#
_cell.length_a   1.000
_cell.length_b   1.000
_cell.length_c   1.000
_cell.angle_alpha   90.00
_cell.angle_beta   90.00
_cell.angle_gamma   90.00
#
_symmetry.space_group_name_H-M   'P 1'
#
loop_
_entity.id
_entity.type
_entity.pdbx_description
1 polymer ?
#
loop_
_entity_poly.entity_id
_entity_poly.type
_entity_poly.pdbx_seq_one_letter_code
_entity_poly.pdbx_strand_id
1 'polypeptide(L)'
;MKYPPEPFRIKTVEAIARTTDWERLAVIQDAGYNVFNIPAEKIYIDLLTDSGTSAMSDNQWAGMMKGDESYAGSKNYFHFETMINKIFGFKHVIPTHQGRVAENLLFSTILKDRKGLVIPNNNHFDTTRANVEYNGGKAEDLVIDIAKDTQAIDDFKGNIDLDKLAHLIDKVGAKNIPIGMLTITNNSGGGQPVSMANIRGTAELLHKHDIPFYIDACRFAENAYFIKTREDGYQEKSILEIANEMFSYADGCTMSAKKDALVNMGG
;
A
#
# COMPACT_ATOMS: atom_id res chain seq x y z
N MET A 1 -5.09 -28.04 -5.76
CA MET A 1 -4.67 -26.69 -5.35
C MET A 1 -4.38 -26.74 -3.86
N LYS A 2 -3.25 -26.19 -3.42
CA LYS A 2 -2.89 -26.11 -2.00
C LYS A 2 -3.86 -25.19 -1.22
N TYR A 3 -4.41 -24.19 -1.92
CA TYR A 3 -5.41 -23.26 -1.39
C TYR A 3 -6.54 -23.15 -2.43
N PRO A 4 -7.70 -23.77 -2.20
CA PRO A 4 -8.85 -23.61 -3.09
C PRO A 4 -9.38 -22.16 -2.97
N PRO A 5 -9.82 -21.53 -4.06
CA PRO A 5 -10.48 -20.24 -3.98
C PRO A 5 -11.77 -20.35 -3.16
N GLU A 6 -12.11 -19.30 -2.42
CA GLU A 6 -13.38 -19.24 -1.71
C GLU A 6 -14.56 -19.29 -2.70
N PRO A 7 -15.63 -20.03 -2.39
CA PRO A 7 -16.79 -20.11 -3.26
C PRO A 7 -17.57 -18.79 -3.23
N PHE A 8 -17.91 -18.25 -4.38
CA PHE A 8 -18.76 -17.07 -4.51
C PHE A 8 -19.81 -17.23 -5.62
N ARG A 9 -20.84 -16.38 -5.59
CA ARG A 9 -21.86 -16.31 -6.65
C ARG A 9 -21.82 -14.92 -7.27
N ILE A 10 -21.79 -14.85 -8.60
CA ILE A 10 -21.88 -13.60 -9.35
C ILE A 10 -23.32 -13.15 -9.41
N LYS A 11 -23.61 -11.95 -8.93
CA LYS A 11 -24.95 -11.34 -8.95
C LYS A 11 -25.12 -10.32 -10.08
N THR A 12 -24.01 -9.82 -10.65
CA THR A 12 -24.00 -8.81 -11.70
C THR A 12 -23.23 -9.32 -12.90
N VAL A 13 -23.79 -9.12 -14.08
CA VAL A 13 -23.13 -9.44 -15.35
C VAL A 13 -23.08 -8.18 -16.18
N GLU A 14 -21.90 -7.79 -16.61
CA GLU A 14 -21.67 -6.65 -17.51
C GLU A 14 -21.23 -7.15 -18.88
N ALA A 15 -21.78 -6.56 -19.94
CA ALA A 15 -21.36 -6.86 -21.29
C ALA A 15 -19.98 -6.26 -21.58
N ILE A 16 -19.04 -7.09 -22.02
CA ILE A 16 -17.70 -6.64 -22.42
C ILE A 16 -17.67 -6.44 -23.93
N ALA A 17 -17.24 -5.25 -24.39
CA ALA A 17 -17.02 -4.99 -25.80
C ALA A 17 -15.83 -5.81 -26.32
N ARG A 18 -16.10 -6.66 -27.31
CA ARG A 18 -15.04 -7.40 -28.00
C ARG A 18 -14.52 -6.55 -29.15
N THR A 19 -13.19 -6.36 -29.18
CA THR A 19 -12.50 -5.66 -30.26
C THR A 19 -11.69 -6.63 -31.11
N THR A 20 -11.59 -6.33 -32.39
CA THR A 20 -10.67 -7.01 -33.30
C THR A 20 -9.22 -6.54 -33.08
N ASP A 21 -8.26 -7.31 -33.60
CA ASP A 21 -6.84 -6.92 -33.51
C ASP A 21 -6.56 -5.55 -34.20
N TRP A 22 -7.23 -5.28 -35.31
CA TRP A 22 -7.11 -4.00 -36.02
C TRP A 22 -7.68 -2.82 -35.21
N GLU A 23 -8.83 -2.99 -34.59
CA GLU A 23 -9.38 -1.98 -33.69
C GLU A 23 -8.47 -1.71 -32.52
N ARG A 24 -7.90 -2.75 -31.88
CA ARG A 24 -6.93 -2.57 -30.80
C ARG A 24 -5.67 -1.83 -31.24
N LEU A 25 -5.17 -2.18 -32.44
CA LEU A 25 -4.01 -1.50 -33.02
C LEU A 25 -4.30 -0.01 -33.24
N ALA A 26 -5.46 0.33 -33.84
CA ALA A 26 -5.86 1.72 -34.04
C ALA A 26 -5.99 2.47 -32.70
N VAL A 27 -6.68 1.87 -31.73
CA VAL A 27 -6.90 2.51 -30.42
C VAL A 27 -5.57 2.78 -29.69
N ILE A 28 -4.60 1.85 -29.70
CA ILE A 28 -3.30 2.11 -29.05
C ILE A 28 -2.47 3.15 -29.79
N GLN A 29 -2.58 3.23 -31.10
CA GLN A 29 -1.94 4.27 -31.91
C GLN A 29 -2.54 5.66 -31.62
N ASP A 30 -3.85 5.77 -31.59
CA ASP A 30 -4.57 7.00 -31.26
C ASP A 30 -4.28 7.47 -29.82
N ALA A 31 -4.06 6.52 -28.90
CA ALA A 31 -3.63 6.79 -27.54
C ALA A 31 -2.15 7.22 -27.42
N GLY A 32 -1.42 7.31 -28.54
CA GLY A 32 0.01 7.62 -28.56
C GLY A 32 0.86 6.54 -27.87
N TYR A 33 0.44 5.27 -27.93
CA TYR A 33 1.05 4.14 -27.24
C TYR A 33 1.07 4.26 -25.70
N ASN A 34 0.27 5.16 -25.16
CA ASN A 34 0.06 5.28 -23.72
C ASN A 34 -1.25 4.59 -23.32
N VAL A 35 -1.16 3.47 -22.64
CA VAL A 35 -2.33 2.66 -22.22
C VAL A 35 -3.30 3.42 -21.31
N PHE A 36 -2.84 4.45 -20.59
CA PHE A 36 -3.71 5.30 -19.75
C PHE A 36 -4.61 6.27 -20.55
N ASN A 37 -4.32 6.46 -21.84
CA ASN A 37 -5.15 7.29 -22.73
C ASN A 37 -6.19 6.46 -23.50
N ILE A 38 -6.22 5.14 -23.34
CA ILE A 38 -7.20 4.27 -23.99
C ILE A 38 -8.55 4.45 -23.28
N PRO A 39 -9.63 4.72 -24.01
CA PRO A 39 -10.98 4.71 -23.42
C PRO A 39 -11.31 3.37 -22.77
N ALA A 40 -11.78 3.39 -21.52
CA ALA A 40 -12.01 2.17 -20.73
C ALA A 40 -12.93 1.17 -21.45
N GLU A 41 -13.93 1.65 -22.18
CA GLU A 41 -14.84 0.84 -22.99
C GLU A 41 -14.16 0.04 -24.12
N LYS A 42 -12.92 0.39 -24.49
CA LYS A 42 -12.12 -0.29 -25.50
C LYS A 42 -11.14 -1.29 -24.90
N ILE A 43 -11.07 -1.37 -23.58
CA ILE A 43 -10.17 -2.29 -22.87
C ILE A 43 -10.93 -3.61 -22.65
N TYR A 44 -10.42 -4.68 -23.28
CA TYR A 44 -11.02 -6.02 -23.14
C TYR A 44 -10.61 -6.69 -21.81
N ILE A 45 -9.35 -6.57 -21.44
CA ILE A 45 -8.81 -7.09 -20.18
C ILE A 45 -7.94 -5.99 -19.57
N ASP A 46 -8.33 -5.49 -18.39
CA ASP A 46 -7.54 -4.54 -17.62
C ASP A 46 -6.63 -5.28 -16.64
N LEU A 47 -5.32 -5.20 -16.87
CA LEU A 47 -4.29 -5.75 -15.99
C LEU A 47 -3.54 -4.66 -15.21
N LEU A 48 -3.95 -3.39 -15.33
CA LEU A 48 -3.29 -2.25 -14.71
C LEU A 48 -4.02 -1.75 -13.47
N THR A 49 -5.35 -1.83 -13.46
CA THR A 49 -6.17 -1.20 -12.43
C THR A 49 -6.52 -2.19 -11.32
N ASP A 50 -5.94 -1.99 -10.13
CA ASP A 50 -6.30 -2.74 -8.92
C ASP A 50 -7.04 -1.88 -7.87
N SER A 51 -7.11 -0.57 -8.11
CA SER A 51 -7.52 0.43 -7.12
C SER A 51 -8.98 0.85 -7.31
N GLY A 52 -9.86 0.43 -6.39
CA GLY A 52 -11.27 0.79 -6.38
C GLY A 52 -12.14 0.01 -7.38
N THR A 53 -11.61 -1.06 -7.94
CA THR A 53 -12.27 -1.90 -8.96
C THR A 53 -12.62 -3.29 -8.46
N SER A 54 -12.30 -3.60 -7.21
CA SER A 54 -12.62 -4.90 -6.60
C SER A 54 -14.13 -5.10 -6.47
N ALA A 55 -14.56 -6.34 -6.63
CA ALA A 55 -15.95 -6.71 -6.37
C ALA A 55 -16.28 -6.50 -4.89
N MET A 56 -17.39 -5.82 -4.63
CA MET A 56 -17.90 -5.63 -3.27
C MET A 56 -18.88 -6.73 -2.91
N SER A 57 -18.82 -7.21 -1.66
CA SER A 57 -19.78 -8.17 -1.15
C SER A 57 -21.15 -7.54 -0.95
N ASP A 58 -22.19 -8.39 -0.88
CA ASP A 58 -23.54 -7.93 -0.54
C ASP A 58 -23.62 -7.30 0.86
N ASN A 59 -22.79 -7.75 1.80
CA ASN A 59 -22.66 -7.12 3.12
C ASN A 59 -22.03 -5.74 3.06
N GLN A 60 -21.06 -5.49 2.18
CA GLN A 60 -20.50 -4.16 1.95
C GLN A 60 -21.56 -3.23 1.37
N TRP A 61 -22.31 -3.68 0.34
CA TRP A 61 -23.43 -2.91 -0.22
C TRP A 61 -24.51 -2.62 0.82
N ALA A 62 -24.89 -3.62 1.63
CA ALA A 62 -25.85 -3.43 2.72
C ALA A 62 -25.32 -2.44 3.77
N GLY A 63 -24.01 -2.48 4.09
CA GLY A 63 -23.37 -1.53 4.98
C GLY A 63 -23.44 -0.09 4.47
N MET A 64 -23.22 0.13 3.18
CA MET A 64 -23.38 1.45 2.55
C MET A 64 -24.82 1.95 2.65
N MET A 65 -25.81 1.10 2.39
CA MET A 65 -27.24 1.47 2.45
C MET A 65 -27.72 1.72 3.88
N LYS A 66 -27.08 1.14 4.90
CA LYS A 66 -27.36 1.36 6.32
C LYS A 66 -26.56 2.51 6.92
N GLY A 67 -25.72 3.15 6.11
CA GLY A 67 -24.92 4.30 6.52
C GLY A 67 -25.77 5.44 7.04
N ASP A 68 -25.30 6.13 8.06
CA ASP A 68 -25.96 7.31 8.59
C ASP A 68 -25.39 8.59 7.97
N GLU A 69 -26.26 9.58 7.78
CA GLU A 69 -25.92 10.90 7.23
C GLU A 69 -25.68 11.95 8.33
N SER A 70 -25.11 11.52 9.45
CA SER A 70 -24.85 12.40 10.59
C SER A 70 -23.73 13.39 10.28
N TYR A 71 -23.95 14.68 10.57
CA TYR A 71 -22.91 15.70 10.48
C TYR A 71 -21.75 15.44 11.44
N ALA A 72 -22.04 14.94 12.65
CA ALA A 72 -21.07 14.54 13.66
C ALA A 72 -21.60 13.37 14.48
N GLY A 73 -20.69 12.59 15.06
CA GLY A 73 -21.06 11.45 15.90
C GLY A 73 -21.64 10.27 15.11
N SER A 74 -21.26 10.12 13.84
CA SER A 74 -21.71 9.04 12.95
C SER A 74 -21.36 7.67 13.52
N LYS A 75 -22.31 6.75 13.56
CA LYS A 75 -22.10 5.34 13.93
C LYS A 75 -21.08 4.68 13.00
N ASN A 76 -21.09 5.05 11.71
CA ASN A 76 -20.17 4.51 10.73
C ASN A 76 -18.72 4.92 11.03
N TYR A 77 -18.50 6.17 11.49
CA TYR A 77 -17.18 6.60 11.89
C TYR A 77 -16.64 5.77 13.06
N PHE A 78 -17.43 5.59 14.10
CA PHE A 78 -17.01 4.78 15.26
C PHE A 78 -16.81 3.31 14.92
N HIS A 79 -17.62 2.77 14.01
CA HIS A 79 -17.42 1.41 13.51
C HIS A 79 -16.10 1.30 12.71
N PHE A 80 -15.84 2.24 11.83
CA PHE A 80 -14.59 2.34 11.07
C PHE A 80 -13.38 2.46 12.00
N GLU A 81 -13.40 3.40 12.95
CA GLU A 81 -12.34 3.60 13.94
C GLU A 81 -12.09 2.30 14.75
N THR A 82 -13.14 1.62 15.20
CA THR A 82 -13.03 0.34 15.91
C THR A 82 -12.35 -0.72 15.07
N MET A 83 -12.68 -0.82 13.78
CA MET A 83 -12.08 -1.79 12.86
C MET A 83 -10.62 -1.48 12.58
N ILE A 84 -10.29 -0.21 12.36
CA ILE A 84 -8.89 0.22 12.20
C ILE A 84 -8.07 -0.10 13.45
N ASN A 85 -8.59 0.20 14.63
CA ASN A 85 -7.95 -0.16 15.89
C ASN A 85 -7.71 -1.68 16.02
N LYS A 86 -8.70 -2.47 15.65
CA LYS A 86 -8.62 -3.94 15.72
C LYS A 86 -7.54 -4.51 14.78
N ILE A 87 -7.39 -3.95 13.58
CA ILE A 87 -6.46 -4.46 12.55
C ILE A 87 -5.07 -3.88 12.71
N PHE A 88 -4.97 -2.58 12.95
CA PHE A 88 -3.70 -1.84 12.91
C PHE A 88 -3.19 -1.44 14.30
N GLY A 89 -4.04 -1.45 15.34
CA GLY A 89 -3.66 -1.09 16.70
C GLY A 89 -3.43 0.41 16.95
N PHE A 90 -3.59 1.27 15.94
CA PHE A 90 -3.35 2.71 16.07
C PHE A 90 -4.49 3.43 16.80
N LYS A 91 -4.12 4.32 17.71
CA LYS A 91 -5.06 5.10 18.52
C LYS A 91 -5.83 6.16 17.73
N HIS A 92 -5.17 6.78 16.76
CA HIS A 92 -5.71 7.90 15.98
C HIS A 92 -5.96 7.47 14.55
N VAL A 93 -7.12 7.85 14.02
CA VAL A 93 -7.54 7.54 12.65
C VAL A 93 -7.97 8.84 11.97
N ILE A 94 -7.39 9.12 10.82
CA ILE A 94 -7.74 10.27 10.00
C ILE A 94 -8.27 9.74 8.66
N PRO A 95 -9.59 9.66 8.47
CA PRO A 95 -10.16 9.20 7.21
C PRO A 95 -9.92 10.21 6.09
N THR A 96 -9.55 9.71 4.92
CA THR A 96 -9.36 10.49 3.70
C THR A 96 -10.14 9.85 2.56
N HIS A 97 -10.36 10.57 1.47
CA HIS A 97 -11.07 9.99 0.32
C HIS A 97 -10.17 9.08 -0.53
N GLN A 98 -8.84 9.13 -0.36
CA GLN A 98 -7.89 8.20 -0.99
C GLN A 98 -6.50 8.30 -0.37
N GLY A 99 -5.66 7.25 -0.55
CA GLY A 99 -4.34 7.15 0.05
C GLY A 99 -3.40 8.30 -0.27
N ARG A 100 -3.38 8.80 -1.53
CA ARG A 100 -2.53 9.95 -1.91
C ARG A 100 -2.84 11.24 -1.15
N VAL A 101 -4.06 11.38 -0.61
CA VAL A 101 -4.41 12.50 0.27
C VAL A 101 -3.85 12.26 1.67
N ALA A 102 -3.89 11.02 2.18
CA ALA A 102 -3.23 10.68 3.44
C ALA A 102 -1.73 10.97 3.37
N GLU A 103 -1.07 10.59 2.26
CA GLU A 103 0.34 10.93 2.00
C GLU A 103 0.57 12.45 1.98
N ASN A 104 -0.28 13.20 1.29
CA ASN A 104 -0.14 14.66 1.23
C ASN A 104 -0.27 15.29 2.61
N LEU A 105 -1.26 14.89 3.41
CA LEU A 105 -1.43 15.38 4.79
C LEU A 105 -0.22 15.06 5.66
N LEU A 106 0.31 13.85 5.57
CA LEU A 106 1.51 13.44 6.31
C LEU A 106 2.70 14.32 5.92
N PHE A 107 3.07 14.34 4.62
CA PHE A 107 4.29 15.02 4.17
C PHE A 107 4.19 16.54 4.24
N SER A 108 3.04 17.15 3.98
CA SER A 108 2.85 18.59 4.17
C SER A 108 2.97 19.01 5.65
N THR A 109 2.70 18.09 6.58
CA THR A 109 2.85 18.34 8.01
C THR A 109 4.29 18.16 8.47
N ILE A 110 4.92 17.02 8.16
CA ILE A 110 6.26 16.70 8.69
C ILE A 110 7.40 17.43 7.98
N LEU A 111 7.20 17.86 6.72
CA LEU A 111 8.18 18.59 5.93
C LEU A 111 7.97 20.11 5.96
N LYS A 112 6.90 20.59 6.64
CA LYS A 112 6.56 22.01 6.70
C LYS A 112 7.74 22.87 7.14
N ASP A 113 8.05 23.89 6.35
CA ASP A 113 9.12 24.86 6.61
C ASP A 113 10.53 24.26 6.83
N ARG A 114 10.72 22.98 6.42
CA ARG A 114 11.99 22.26 6.56
C ARG A 114 12.50 21.85 5.19
N LYS A 115 13.81 22.01 4.96
CA LYS A 115 14.46 21.65 3.69
C LYS A 115 15.56 20.63 3.90
N GLY A 116 15.84 19.85 2.85
CA GLY A 116 16.93 18.89 2.86
C GLY A 116 16.65 17.63 3.66
N LEU A 117 15.41 17.41 4.08
CA LEU A 117 15.00 16.19 4.77
C LEU A 117 14.91 15.02 3.79
N VAL A 118 15.31 13.85 4.26
CA VAL A 118 15.33 12.63 3.46
C VAL A 118 14.31 11.64 4.04
N ILE A 119 13.52 11.03 3.16
CA ILE A 119 12.58 9.98 3.52
C ILE A 119 13.07 8.67 2.89
N PRO A 120 13.68 7.75 3.67
CA PRO A 120 14.00 6.41 3.19
C PRO A 120 12.77 5.53 3.09
N ASN A 121 12.75 4.67 2.08
CA ASN A 121 11.75 3.62 1.87
C ASN A 121 12.42 2.43 1.16
N ASN A 122 11.78 1.26 1.14
CA ASN A 122 12.20 0.21 0.22
C ASN A 122 12.08 0.71 -1.24
N ASN A 123 10.87 1.04 -1.69
CA ASN A 123 10.62 1.82 -2.91
C ASN A 123 9.42 2.74 -2.68
N HIS A 124 9.55 4.00 -3.02
CA HIS A 124 8.41 4.90 -3.03
C HIS A 124 7.47 4.56 -4.19
N PHE A 125 6.17 4.53 -3.90
CA PHE A 125 5.18 4.61 -4.95
C PHE A 125 5.24 6.01 -5.61
N ASP A 126 4.72 6.16 -6.82
CA ASP A 126 4.82 7.41 -7.59
C ASP A 126 4.20 8.61 -6.84
N THR A 127 3.02 8.45 -6.25
CA THR A 127 2.36 9.51 -5.48
C THR A 127 3.06 9.78 -4.15
N THR A 128 3.64 8.77 -3.50
CA THR A 128 4.43 8.94 -2.28
C THR A 128 5.66 9.78 -2.57
N ARG A 129 6.43 9.42 -3.60
CA ARG A 129 7.58 10.20 -4.08
C ARG A 129 7.19 11.63 -4.43
N ALA A 130 6.13 11.78 -5.22
CA ALA A 130 5.65 13.10 -5.63
C ALA A 130 5.27 13.97 -4.42
N ASN A 131 4.58 13.41 -3.41
CA ASN A 131 4.24 14.17 -2.20
C ASN A 131 5.46 14.53 -1.35
N VAL A 132 6.46 13.65 -1.24
CA VAL A 132 7.73 13.96 -0.56
C VAL A 132 8.45 15.12 -1.26
N GLU A 133 8.66 15.00 -2.57
CA GLU A 133 9.43 15.96 -3.36
C GLU A 133 8.70 17.30 -3.51
N TYR A 134 7.38 17.30 -3.70
CA TYR A 134 6.54 18.51 -3.75
C TYR A 134 6.63 19.32 -2.45
N ASN A 135 6.74 18.66 -1.30
CA ASN A 135 6.90 19.32 0.00
C ASN A 135 8.38 19.63 0.35
N GLY A 136 9.30 19.47 -0.61
CA GLY A 136 10.71 19.87 -0.45
C GLY A 136 11.60 18.83 0.23
N GLY A 137 11.11 17.60 0.42
CA GLY A 137 11.91 16.46 0.88
C GLY A 137 12.63 15.75 -0.28
N LYS A 138 13.47 14.79 0.06
CA LYS A 138 14.12 13.87 -0.87
C LYS A 138 13.66 12.44 -0.60
N ALA A 139 13.06 11.80 -1.58
CA ALA A 139 12.73 10.37 -1.52
C ALA A 139 13.96 9.52 -1.86
N GLU A 140 14.32 8.57 -0.97
CA GLU A 140 15.47 7.68 -1.16
C GLU A 140 15.02 6.22 -1.12
N ASP A 141 15.21 5.49 -2.23
CA ASP A 141 14.83 4.09 -2.37
C ASP A 141 15.99 3.17 -2.00
N LEU A 142 15.73 2.24 -1.09
CA LEU A 142 16.75 1.38 -0.48
C LEU A 142 16.38 -0.12 -0.57
N VAL A 143 15.67 -0.53 -1.62
CA VAL A 143 15.33 -1.94 -1.82
C VAL A 143 16.60 -2.79 -1.96
N ILE A 144 16.53 -4.06 -1.55
CA ILE A 144 17.61 -5.04 -1.71
C ILE A 144 17.98 -5.24 -3.19
N ASP A 145 19.23 -5.53 -3.47
CA ASP A 145 19.72 -5.54 -4.87
C ASP A 145 19.10 -6.64 -5.73
N ILE A 146 18.78 -7.80 -5.17
CA ILE A 146 18.10 -8.88 -5.89
C ILE A 146 16.73 -8.46 -6.44
N ALA A 147 16.08 -7.45 -5.85
CA ALA A 147 14.82 -6.90 -6.32
C ALA A 147 14.91 -6.29 -7.74
N LYS A 148 16.10 -5.87 -8.15
CA LYS A 148 16.37 -5.27 -9.46
C LYS A 148 16.50 -6.30 -10.58
N ASP A 149 16.78 -7.55 -10.24
CA ASP A 149 16.82 -8.65 -11.19
C ASP A 149 15.42 -9.27 -11.34
N THR A 150 14.75 -9.00 -12.45
CA THR A 150 13.40 -9.50 -12.72
C THR A 150 13.34 -11.01 -12.93
N GLN A 151 14.47 -11.67 -13.20
CA GLN A 151 14.55 -13.12 -13.40
C GLN A 151 14.90 -13.88 -12.13
N ALA A 152 15.48 -13.22 -11.13
CA ALA A 152 15.80 -13.85 -9.86
C ALA A 152 14.52 -14.19 -9.09
N ILE A 153 14.52 -15.36 -8.46
CA ILE A 153 13.43 -15.82 -7.57
C ILE A 153 13.91 -15.63 -6.14
N ASP A 154 13.14 -14.90 -5.36
CA ASP A 154 13.34 -14.68 -3.93
C ASP A 154 11.98 -14.49 -3.27
N ASP A 155 11.82 -14.97 -2.04
CA ASP A 155 10.55 -14.96 -1.34
C ASP A 155 10.10 -13.54 -0.93
N PHE A 156 11.05 -12.62 -0.71
CA PHE A 156 10.80 -11.29 -0.14
C PHE A 156 11.57 -10.17 -0.85
N LYS A 157 11.48 -10.09 -2.15
CA LYS A 157 12.15 -9.05 -2.96
C LYS A 157 11.70 -7.61 -2.65
N GLY A 158 10.61 -7.45 -1.88
CA GLY A 158 10.19 -6.14 -1.39
C GLY A 158 10.99 -5.61 -0.18
N ASN A 159 11.86 -6.40 0.41
CA ASN A 159 12.63 -6.01 1.59
C ASN A 159 13.45 -4.74 1.36
N ILE A 160 13.54 -3.90 2.40
CA ILE A 160 14.52 -2.82 2.45
C ILE A 160 15.90 -3.39 2.82
N ASP A 161 16.95 -2.82 2.24
CA ASP A 161 18.33 -3.15 2.57
C ASP A 161 18.73 -2.41 3.86
N LEU A 162 18.85 -3.15 4.95
CA LEU A 162 19.14 -2.59 6.28
C LEU A 162 20.55 -1.95 6.35
N ASP A 163 21.53 -2.47 5.61
CA ASP A 163 22.86 -1.90 5.57
C ASP A 163 22.86 -0.56 4.82
N LYS A 164 22.14 -0.47 3.70
CA LYS A 164 21.93 0.81 3.00
C LYS A 164 21.18 1.82 3.87
N LEU A 165 20.18 1.37 4.63
CA LEU A 165 19.43 2.24 5.55
C LEU A 165 20.37 2.75 6.67
N ALA A 166 21.17 1.89 7.30
CA ALA A 166 22.12 2.29 8.31
C ALA A 166 23.14 3.30 7.75
N HIS A 167 23.71 3.00 6.57
CA HIS A 167 24.64 3.92 5.90
C HIS A 167 24.00 5.27 5.57
N LEU A 168 22.74 5.28 5.16
CA LEU A 168 22.01 6.53 4.90
C LEU A 168 21.86 7.35 6.18
N ILE A 169 21.46 6.72 7.30
CA ILE A 169 21.31 7.39 8.60
C ILE A 169 22.64 8.02 9.02
N ASP A 170 23.74 7.28 8.92
CA ASP A 170 25.07 7.80 9.24
C ASP A 170 25.49 8.97 8.34
N LYS A 171 25.22 8.87 7.05
CA LYS A 171 25.57 9.87 6.04
C LYS A 171 24.83 11.18 6.18
N VAL A 172 23.51 11.13 6.40
CA VAL A 172 22.68 12.34 6.42
C VAL A 172 22.40 12.85 7.84
N GLY A 173 22.56 11.98 8.82
CA GLY A 173 22.24 12.24 10.23
C GLY A 173 20.74 12.04 10.53
N ALA A 174 20.43 11.35 11.63
CA ALA A 174 19.08 10.99 12.03
C ALA A 174 18.10 12.19 12.06
N LYS A 175 18.54 13.34 12.53
CA LYS A 175 17.75 14.60 12.57
C LYS A 175 17.22 15.07 11.22
N ASN A 176 17.81 14.61 10.13
CA ASN A 176 17.42 14.93 8.76
C ASN A 176 16.49 13.88 8.15
N ILE A 177 16.13 12.85 8.91
CA ILE A 177 15.19 11.78 8.54
C ILE A 177 13.98 11.90 9.49
N PRO A 178 12.93 12.62 9.12
CA PRO A 178 11.78 12.84 10.00
C PRO A 178 10.92 11.59 10.22
N ILE A 179 10.90 10.68 9.24
CA ILE A 179 10.32 9.33 9.30
C ILE A 179 11.09 8.40 8.37
N GLY A 180 11.14 7.11 8.68
CA GLY A 180 11.47 6.04 7.75
C GLY A 180 10.19 5.32 7.30
N MET A 181 10.16 4.85 6.06
CA MET A 181 8.98 4.20 5.49
C MET A 181 9.27 2.79 4.98
N LEU A 182 8.21 2.00 4.86
CA LEU A 182 8.23 0.69 4.20
C LEU A 182 6.90 0.46 3.48
N THR A 183 6.94 0.24 2.17
CA THR A 183 5.76 -0.02 1.34
C THR A 183 5.47 -1.52 1.27
N ILE A 184 4.29 -1.94 1.69
CA ILE A 184 3.84 -3.34 1.69
C ILE A 184 2.49 -3.52 0.96
N THR A 185 2.40 -4.45 -0.01
CA THR A 185 3.55 -5.01 -0.75
C THR A 185 4.28 -3.90 -1.51
N ASN A 186 5.55 -4.12 -1.88
CA ASN A 186 6.32 -3.14 -2.64
C ASN A 186 5.77 -3.01 -4.07
N ASN A 187 4.88 -2.05 -4.28
CA ASN A 187 4.17 -1.87 -5.55
C ASN A 187 5.12 -1.55 -6.71
N SER A 188 6.04 -0.61 -6.52
CA SER A 188 7.02 -0.21 -7.56
C SER A 188 7.97 -1.34 -7.95
N GLY A 189 8.16 -2.32 -7.08
CA GLY A 189 8.90 -3.55 -7.34
C GLY A 189 8.06 -4.67 -7.97
N GLY A 190 6.83 -4.41 -8.40
CA GLY A 190 5.93 -5.42 -8.97
C GLY A 190 5.11 -6.17 -7.90
N GLY A 191 4.75 -5.52 -6.80
CA GLY A 191 3.96 -6.12 -5.72
C GLY A 191 4.74 -7.12 -4.85
N GLN A 192 6.06 -6.98 -4.80
CA GLN A 192 6.91 -7.91 -4.04
C GLN A 192 6.72 -7.76 -2.53
N PRO A 193 6.57 -8.88 -1.79
CA PRO A 193 6.34 -8.83 -0.36
C PRO A 193 7.58 -8.48 0.45
N VAL A 194 7.31 -8.04 1.67
CA VAL A 194 8.31 -7.74 2.71
C VAL A 194 8.15 -8.75 3.84
N SER A 195 9.26 -9.34 4.32
CA SER A 195 9.25 -10.31 5.41
C SER A 195 9.00 -9.63 6.77
N MET A 196 8.45 -10.38 7.72
CA MET A 196 8.31 -9.90 9.10
C MET A 196 9.68 -9.59 9.73
N ALA A 197 10.67 -10.43 9.45
CA ALA A 197 12.04 -10.19 9.91
C ALA A 197 12.58 -8.84 9.43
N ASN A 198 12.28 -8.45 8.17
CA ASN A 198 12.71 -7.17 7.63
C ASN A 198 11.92 -5.99 8.21
N ILE A 199 10.61 -6.14 8.42
CA ILE A 199 9.78 -5.12 9.11
C ILE A 199 10.34 -4.85 10.50
N ARG A 200 10.62 -5.90 11.28
CA ARG A 200 11.19 -5.80 12.62
C ARG A 200 12.56 -5.13 12.59
N GLY A 201 13.47 -5.60 11.73
CA GLY A 201 14.82 -5.03 11.61
C GLY A 201 14.80 -3.55 11.19
N THR A 202 13.85 -3.16 10.33
CA THR A 202 13.64 -1.76 9.95
C THR A 202 13.22 -0.91 11.14
N ALA A 203 12.24 -1.39 11.91
CA ALA A 203 11.78 -0.71 13.12
C ALA A 203 12.90 -0.56 14.15
N GLU A 204 13.60 -1.65 14.45
CA GLU A 204 14.71 -1.65 15.42
C GLU A 204 15.80 -0.65 15.03
N LEU A 205 16.16 -0.62 13.73
CA LEU A 205 17.19 0.30 13.24
C LEU A 205 16.73 1.76 13.32
N LEU A 206 15.52 2.08 12.89
CA LEU A 206 14.99 3.44 12.92
C LEU A 206 14.79 3.93 14.35
N HIS A 207 14.17 3.13 15.22
CA HIS A 207 13.91 3.49 16.62
C HIS A 207 15.20 3.67 17.44
N LYS A 208 16.26 2.90 17.12
CA LYS A 208 17.60 3.11 17.72
C LYS A 208 18.14 4.53 17.52
N HIS A 209 17.68 5.21 16.47
CA HIS A 209 18.05 6.57 16.11
C HIS A 209 16.95 7.60 16.38
N ASP A 210 15.92 7.25 17.15
CA ASP A 210 14.73 8.08 17.43
C ASP A 210 13.99 8.53 16.15
N ILE A 211 14.02 7.72 15.09
CA ILE A 211 13.32 7.98 13.84
C ILE A 211 12.01 7.19 13.85
N PRO A 212 10.84 7.85 13.72
CA PRO A 212 9.57 7.16 13.60
C PRO A 212 9.49 6.27 12.36
N PHE A 213 8.86 5.10 12.51
CA PHE A 213 8.67 4.13 11.45
C PHE A 213 7.21 4.12 10.96
N TYR A 214 7.02 4.32 9.65
CA TYR A 214 5.69 4.34 9.00
C TYR A 214 5.59 3.28 7.92
N ILE A 215 4.42 2.65 7.83
CA ILE A 215 4.11 1.66 6.79
C ILE A 215 3.13 2.27 5.78
N ASP A 216 3.46 2.20 4.47
CA ASP A 216 2.45 2.31 3.41
C ASP A 216 1.74 0.96 3.30
N ALA A 217 0.51 0.93 3.82
CA ALA A 217 -0.22 -0.29 4.16
C ALA A 217 -1.26 -0.72 3.10
N CYS A 218 -1.14 -0.22 1.88
CA CYS A 218 -2.18 -0.43 0.85
C CYS A 218 -2.53 -1.91 0.61
N ARG A 219 -1.53 -2.80 0.67
CA ARG A 219 -1.68 -4.25 0.43
C ARG A 219 -1.20 -5.08 1.63
N PHE A 220 -1.62 -4.67 2.82
CA PHE A 220 -1.20 -5.30 4.07
C PHE A 220 -1.67 -6.75 4.20
N ALA A 221 -2.87 -7.08 3.74
CA ALA A 221 -3.41 -8.43 3.83
C ALA A 221 -2.71 -9.39 2.86
N GLU A 222 -2.40 -8.92 1.64
CA GLU A 222 -1.56 -9.66 0.70
C GLU A 222 -0.17 -9.91 1.30
N ASN A 223 0.46 -8.89 1.87
CA ASN A 223 1.78 -9.03 2.50
C ASN A 223 1.74 -10.02 3.67
N ALA A 224 0.70 -9.95 4.52
CA ALA A 224 0.51 -10.90 5.61
C ALA A 224 0.31 -12.34 5.09
N TYR A 225 -0.38 -12.52 3.97
CA TYR A 225 -0.52 -13.83 3.34
C TYR A 225 0.82 -14.38 2.82
N PHE A 226 1.65 -13.54 2.23
CA PHE A 226 2.99 -13.96 1.80
C PHE A 226 3.87 -14.33 3.00
N ILE A 227 3.84 -13.57 4.09
CA ILE A 227 4.53 -13.93 5.33
C ILE A 227 4.03 -15.29 5.82
N LYS A 228 2.71 -15.50 5.90
CA LYS A 228 2.12 -16.77 6.31
C LYS A 228 2.63 -17.96 5.49
N THR A 229 2.79 -17.78 4.18
CA THR A 229 3.11 -18.87 3.27
C THR A 229 4.59 -19.10 3.03
N ARG A 230 5.45 -18.12 3.32
CA ARG A 230 6.86 -18.12 2.95
C ARG A 230 7.83 -17.96 4.12
N GLU A 231 7.39 -17.38 5.24
CA GLU A 231 8.26 -17.16 6.41
C GLU A 231 8.01 -18.20 7.50
N ASP A 232 9.07 -18.81 8.02
CA ASP A 232 8.97 -19.85 9.03
C ASP A 232 8.33 -19.33 10.33
N GLY A 233 7.46 -20.17 10.92
CA GLY A 233 6.77 -19.86 12.17
C GLY A 233 5.44 -19.08 12.01
N TYR A 234 5.03 -18.74 10.79
CA TYR A 234 3.79 -18.00 10.52
C TYR A 234 2.67 -18.84 9.93
N GLN A 235 2.90 -20.08 9.58
CA GLN A 235 1.96 -20.94 8.85
C GLN A 235 0.63 -21.14 9.60
N GLU A 236 0.69 -21.22 10.94
CA GLU A 236 -0.49 -21.45 11.78
C GLU A 236 -1.18 -20.15 12.24
N LYS A 237 -0.56 -18.99 12.04
CA LYS A 237 -1.15 -17.69 12.38
C LYS A 237 -2.23 -17.29 11.38
N SER A 238 -3.28 -16.66 11.85
CA SER A 238 -4.27 -16.00 10.99
C SER A 238 -3.66 -14.75 10.33
N ILE A 239 -4.25 -14.31 9.21
CA ILE A 239 -3.86 -13.06 8.55
C ILE A 239 -3.98 -11.86 9.49
N LEU A 240 -5.00 -11.84 10.35
CA LEU A 240 -5.19 -10.77 11.32
C LEU A 240 -4.07 -10.73 12.37
N GLU A 241 -3.65 -11.88 12.90
CA GLU A 241 -2.53 -11.95 13.85
C GLU A 241 -1.22 -11.47 13.21
N ILE A 242 -0.96 -11.86 11.97
CA ILE A 242 0.22 -11.39 11.24
C ILE A 242 0.15 -9.88 10.97
N ALA A 243 -1.02 -9.38 10.56
CA ALA A 243 -1.21 -7.94 10.36
C ALA A 243 -1.01 -7.17 11.67
N ASN A 244 -1.60 -7.59 12.77
CA ASN A 244 -1.39 -6.97 14.08
C ASN A 244 0.11 -6.96 14.46
N GLU A 245 0.84 -8.04 14.20
CA GLU A 245 2.28 -8.10 14.46
C GLU A 245 3.05 -7.11 13.58
N MET A 246 2.76 -7.03 12.27
CA MET A 246 3.40 -6.05 11.37
C MET A 246 3.24 -4.62 11.89
N PHE A 247 2.02 -4.23 12.24
CA PHE A 247 1.72 -2.86 12.67
C PHE A 247 2.17 -2.56 14.09
N SER A 248 2.41 -3.58 14.94
CA SER A 248 2.95 -3.38 16.29
C SER A 248 4.37 -2.80 16.29
N TYR A 249 5.10 -2.92 15.18
CA TYR A 249 6.42 -2.34 15.01
C TYR A 249 6.38 -0.89 14.50
N ALA A 250 5.24 -0.42 13.96
CA ALA A 250 5.13 0.87 13.30
C ALA A 250 4.51 1.93 14.22
N ASP A 251 4.97 3.17 14.08
CA ASP A 251 4.40 4.35 14.77
C ASP A 251 3.18 4.92 14.05
N GLY A 252 3.01 4.56 12.78
CA GLY A 252 1.87 4.98 11.98
C GLY A 252 1.85 4.33 10.60
N CYS A 253 0.78 4.62 9.85
CA CYS A 253 0.68 4.17 8.47
C CYS A 253 -0.07 5.18 7.60
N THR A 254 0.14 5.08 6.30
CA THR A 254 -0.75 5.60 5.26
C THR A 254 -1.38 4.43 4.53
N MET A 255 -2.62 4.60 4.07
CA MET A 255 -3.32 3.53 3.37
C MET A 255 -4.24 4.08 2.29
N SER A 256 -4.26 3.45 1.13
CA SER A 256 -5.38 3.51 0.22
C SER A 256 -6.28 2.32 0.48
N ALA A 257 -7.47 2.57 1.02
CA ALA A 257 -8.43 1.52 1.31
C ALA A 257 -9.05 0.88 0.04
N LYS A 258 -8.71 1.42 -1.13
CA LYS A 258 -9.17 0.92 -2.44
C LYS A 258 -8.45 -0.34 -2.92
N LYS A 259 -7.53 -0.91 -2.15
CA LYS A 259 -6.83 -2.18 -2.41
C LYS A 259 -7.37 -3.26 -1.47
N ASP A 260 -6.62 -3.67 -0.46
CA ASP A 260 -7.00 -4.79 0.41
C ASP A 260 -8.25 -4.55 1.27
N ALA A 261 -8.63 -3.30 1.52
CA ALA A 261 -9.90 -3.02 2.19
C ALA A 261 -11.12 -3.05 1.25
N LEU A 262 -10.92 -3.29 -0.05
CA LEU A 262 -11.94 -3.56 -1.08
C LEU A 262 -13.04 -2.50 -1.18
N VAL A 263 -12.71 -1.22 -0.97
CA VAL A 263 -13.66 -0.12 -1.12
C VAL A 263 -13.43 0.61 -2.45
N ASN A 264 -14.49 1.24 -2.98
CA ASN A 264 -14.39 2.01 -4.23
C ASN A 264 -13.69 3.36 -4.01
N MET A 265 -13.77 3.91 -2.80
CA MET A 265 -13.17 5.18 -2.43
C MET A 265 -12.84 5.14 -0.93
N GLY A 266 -11.64 5.62 -0.56
CA GLY A 266 -11.24 5.71 0.84
C GLY A 266 -9.75 5.59 1.06
N GLY A 267 -9.31 6.12 2.15
CA GLY A 267 -7.94 6.03 2.65
C GLY A 267 -7.85 6.51 4.07
#